data_d218ebdf9715796c05b4684024d83daa
#
_entry.id   d218ebdf9715796c05b4684024d83daa
#
_cell.length_a   1.000
_cell.length_b   1.000
_cell.length_c   1.000
_cell.angle_alpha   90.00
_cell.angle_beta   90.00
_cell.angle_gamma   90.00
#
_symmetry.space_group_name_H-M   'P 1'
#
loop_
_entity.id
_entity.type
_entity.pdbx_description
1 polymer ?
#
loop_
_entity_poly.entity_id
_entity_poly.type
_entity_poly.pdbx_seq_one_letter_code
_entity_poly.pdbx_strand_id
1 'polypeptide(L)'
;MPASRQAGFTLVELMVAMLVGSIVVLGAGYLCLTTLQTFQKVDELSRKQETVIFAAHTLSAGVRQSKEHYELTCEVSSNDQCECTLQDTDENQPLVTFPRSLEGSDWSKDDCEEKDLLVDKGDVVEISLPLEKNGESLTFRVAKREPILNAYLGNDDTAPEGDK
;
A
#
# COMPACT_ATOMS: atom_id res chain seq x y z
N MET A 1 65.88 -20.56 -29.71
CA MET A 1 64.43 -20.42 -29.49
C MET A 1 64.06 -21.51 -28.47
N PRO A 2 63.55 -21.18 -27.27
CA PRO A 2 63.19 -22.19 -26.30
C PRO A 2 61.84 -22.79 -26.72
N ALA A 3 61.76 -24.09 -26.91
CA ALA A 3 60.54 -24.84 -27.16
C ALA A 3 59.62 -24.75 -25.90
N SER A 4 58.49 -24.11 -26.00
CA SER A 4 57.48 -24.13 -24.95
C SER A 4 56.92 -25.55 -24.78
N ARG A 5 57.13 -26.17 -23.63
CA ARG A 5 56.50 -27.44 -23.27
C ARG A 5 54.98 -27.22 -23.16
N GLN A 6 54.23 -27.79 -24.09
CA GLN A 6 52.76 -27.84 -23.97
C GLN A 6 52.46 -28.88 -22.86
N ALA A 7 52.02 -28.40 -21.70
CA ALA A 7 51.47 -29.26 -20.64
C ALA A 7 50.04 -29.66 -21.07
N GLY A 8 49.87 -30.97 -21.37
CA GLY A 8 48.52 -31.50 -21.65
C GLY A 8 47.69 -31.58 -20.38
N PHE A 9 46.42 -31.20 -20.45
CA PHE A 9 45.44 -31.38 -19.38
C PHE A 9 45.24 -32.86 -19.08
N THR A 10 45.23 -33.22 -17.79
CA THR A 10 44.91 -34.58 -17.38
C THR A 10 43.39 -34.79 -17.38
N LEU A 11 42.94 -36.00 -17.69
CA LEU A 11 41.51 -36.33 -17.70
C LEU A 11 40.84 -36.08 -16.32
N VAL A 12 41.59 -36.32 -15.23
CA VAL A 12 41.15 -36.07 -13.86
C VAL A 12 40.92 -34.58 -13.59
N GLU A 13 41.79 -33.70 -14.10
CA GLU A 13 41.67 -32.24 -13.94
C GLU A 13 40.41 -31.71 -14.63
N LEU A 14 40.06 -32.28 -15.79
CA LEU A 14 38.83 -31.92 -16.48
C LEU A 14 37.58 -32.38 -15.72
N MET A 15 37.60 -33.60 -15.13
CA MET A 15 36.49 -34.09 -14.31
C MET A 15 36.29 -33.25 -13.05
N VAL A 16 37.36 -32.85 -12.36
CA VAL A 16 37.27 -31.98 -11.18
C VAL A 16 36.78 -30.59 -11.57
N ALA A 17 37.25 -30.04 -12.67
CA ALA A 17 36.77 -28.72 -13.16
C ALA A 17 35.27 -28.75 -13.48
N MET A 18 34.74 -29.80 -14.10
CA MET A 18 33.33 -29.96 -14.36
C MET A 18 32.50 -30.08 -13.09
N LEU A 19 32.96 -30.83 -12.08
CA LEU A 19 32.30 -30.95 -10.79
C LEU A 19 32.21 -29.60 -10.08
N VAL A 20 33.33 -28.89 -9.95
CA VAL A 20 33.36 -27.57 -9.32
C VAL A 20 32.51 -26.56 -10.10
N GLY A 21 32.62 -26.58 -11.44
CA GLY A 21 31.83 -25.73 -12.32
C GLY A 21 30.31 -25.93 -12.13
N SER A 22 29.84 -27.16 -12.02
CA SER A 22 28.42 -27.46 -11.82
C SER A 22 27.90 -26.92 -10.48
N ILE A 23 28.68 -27.04 -9.41
CA ILE A 23 28.31 -26.52 -8.09
C ILE A 23 28.19 -24.97 -8.13
N VAL A 24 29.12 -24.31 -8.79
CA VAL A 24 29.11 -22.83 -8.93
C VAL A 24 27.90 -22.38 -9.73
N VAL A 25 27.60 -23.08 -10.85
CA VAL A 25 26.42 -22.71 -11.69
C VAL A 25 25.10 -22.91 -10.93
N LEU A 26 24.98 -24.02 -10.19
CA LEU A 26 23.78 -24.26 -9.36
C LEU A 26 23.62 -23.20 -8.27
N GLY A 27 24.71 -22.83 -7.58
CA GLY A 27 24.69 -21.77 -6.56
C GLY A 27 24.33 -20.41 -7.14
N ALA A 28 24.92 -20.03 -8.25
CA ALA A 28 24.62 -18.77 -8.93
C ALA A 28 23.16 -18.73 -9.45
N GLY A 29 22.68 -19.84 -10.00
CA GLY A 29 21.28 -19.97 -10.44
C GLY A 29 20.27 -19.80 -9.29
N TYR A 30 20.55 -20.41 -8.15
CA TYR A 30 19.71 -20.25 -6.95
C TYR A 30 19.67 -18.81 -6.44
N LEU A 31 20.83 -18.13 -6.38
CA LEU A 31 20.89 -16.71 -6.01
C LEU A 31 20.13 -15.81 -7.00
N CYS A 32 20.21 -16.10 -8.28
CA CYS A 32 19.46 -15.36 -9.29
C CYS A 32 17.94 -15.49 -9.07
N LEU A 33 17.45 -16.71 -8.85
CA LEU A 33 16.01 -16.95 -8.62
C LEU A 33 15.52 -16.29 -7.34
N THR A 34 16.27 -16.39 -6.24
CA THR A 34 15.89 -15.73 -4.97
C THR A 34 15.88 -14.21 -5.10
N THR A 35 16.81 -13.65 -5.85
CA THR A 35 16.85 -12.20 -6.12
C THR A 35 15.62 -11.75 -6.91
N LEU A 36 15.24 -12.46 -7.97
CA LEU A 36 14.04 -12.15 -8.74
C LEU A 36 12.75 -12.21 -7.90
N GLN A 37 12.61 -13.23 -7.05
CA GLN A 37 11.48 -13.34 -6.14
C GLN A 37 11.43 -12.18 -5.12
N THR A 38 12.60 -11.75 -4.64
CA THR A 38 12.69 -10.61 -3.72
C THR A 38 12.28 -9.32 -4.42
N PHE A 39 12.73 -9.08 -5.65
CA PHE A 39 12.31 -7.91 -6.44
C PHE A 39 10.80 -7.86 -6.64
N GLN A 40 10.16 -8.98 -6.98
CA GLN A 40 8.70 -9.03 -7.14
C GLN A 40 7.97 -8.67 -5.84
N LYS A 41 8.43 -9.18 -4.69
CA LYS A 41 7.84 -8.85 -3.39
C LYS A 41 8.03 -7.38 -3.01
N VAL A 42 9.20 -6.81 -3.30
CA VAL A 42 9.48 -5.39 -3.04
C VAL A 42 8.62 -4.48 -3.92
N ASP A 43 8.47 -4.82 -5.21
CA ASP A 43 7.61 -4.06 -6.12
C ASP A 43 6.14 -4.09 -5.67
N GLU A 44 5.62 -5.26 -5.28
CA GLU A 44 4.27 -5.39 -4.73
C GLU A 44 4.07 -4.54 -3.46
N LEU A 45 5.04 -4.58 -2.54
CA LEU A 45 5.00 -3.80 -1.31
C LEU A 45 5.06 -2.30 -1.59
N SER A 46 5.93 -1.88 -2.51
CA SER A 46 6.07 -0.48 -2.91
C SER A 46 4.76 0.07 -3.49
N ARG A 47 4.10 -0.67 -4.37
CA ARG A 47 2.81 -0.29 -4.94
C ARG A 47 1.72 -0.17 -3.87
N LYS A 48 1.68 -1.09 -2.91
CA LYS A 48 0.74 -0.99 -1.78
C LYS A 48 0.98 0.26 -0.94
N GLN A 49 2.25 0.57 -0.63
CA GLN A 49 2.59 1.78 0.13
C GLN A 49 2.20 3.06 -0.62
N GLU A 50 2.45 3.13 -1.92
CA GLU A 50 2.07 4.27 -2.75
C GLU A 50 0.55 4.49 -2.73
N THR A 51 -0.22 3.42 -2.89
CA THR A 51 -1.69 3.45 -2.84
C THR A 51 -2.20 3.95 -1.49
N VAL A 52 -1.64 3.45 -0.38
CA VAL A 52 -1.98 3.87 0.98
C VAL A 52 -1.72 5.35 1.19
N ILE A 53 -0.52 5.80 0.83
CA ILE A 53 -0.11 7.20 0.98
C ILE A 53 -1.02 8.11 0.15
N PHE A 54 -1.31 7.74 -1.09
CA PHE A 54 -2.21 8.48 -1.96
C PHE A 54 -3.62 8.57 -1.37
N ALA A 55 -4.22 7.44 -0.99
CA ALA A 55 -5.55 7.40 -0.40
C ALA A 55 -5.62 8.21 0.90
N ALA A 56 -4.66 8.02 1.81
CA ALA A 56 -4.58 8.76 3.07
C ALA A 56 -4.45 10.27 2.85
N HIS A 57 -3.60 10.68 1.91
CA HIS A 57 -3.43 12.10 1.57
C HIS A 57 -4.70 12.72 1.00
N THR A 58 -5.33 12.05 0.03
CA THR A 58 -6.55 12.53 -0.62
C THR A 58 -7.71 12.64 0.35
N LEU A 59 -7.95 11.59 1.15
CA LEU A 59 -8.99 11.60 2.18
C LEU A 59 -8.73 12.65 3.26
N SER A 60 -7.48 12.78 3.71
CA SER A 60 -7.14 13.81 4.71
C SER A 60 -7.34 15.23 4.19
N ALA A 61 -7.01 15.46 2.91
CA ALA A 61 -7.22 16.76 2.27
C ALA A 61 -8.72 17.07 2.12
N GLY A 62 -9.53 16.09 1.70
CA GLY A 62 -10.97 16.18 1.59
C GLY A 62 -11.64 16.53 2.93
N VAL A 63 -11.34 15.75 3.97
CA VAL A 63 -11.88 15.97 5.32
C VAL A 63 -11.53 17.37 5.85
N ARG A 64 -10.29 17.84 5.66
CA ARG A 64 -9.85 19.17 6.10
C ARG A 64 -10.53 20.32 5.35
N GLN A 65 -10.93 20.08 4.10
CA GLN A 65 -11.62 21.08 3.27
C GLN A 65 -13.14 20.99 3.41
N SER A 66 -13.65 20.17 4.33
CA SER A 66 -15.08 19.87 4.51
C SER A 66 -15.76 19.40 3.21
N LYS A 67 -14.97 18.75 2.33
CA LYS A 67 -15.48 18.12 1.12
C LYS A 67 -15.90 16.70 1.47
N GLU A 68 -17.20 16.48 1.57
CA GLU A 68 -17.79 15.14 1.79
C GLU A 68 -17.95 14.37 0.47
N HIS A 69 -17.04 14.59 -0.49
CA HIS A 69 -17.17 14.08 -1.86
C HIS A 69 -16.38 12.79 -2.13
N TYR A 70 -15.81 12.17 -1.10
CA TYR A 70 -15.06 10.96 -1.26
C TYR A 70 -15.80 9.76 -0.66
N GLU A 71 -16.01 8.77 -1.48
CA GLU A 71 -16.61 7.49 -1.08
C GLU A 71 -15.60 6.35 -1.30
N LEU A 72 -15.52 5.44 -0.34
CA LEU A 72 -14.74 4.22 -0.45
C LEU A 72 -15.69 3.03 -0.53
N THR A 73 -15.73 2.38 -1.68
CA THR A 73 -16.57 1.21 -1.94
C THR A 73 -15.71 -0.01 -2.19
N CYS A 74 -16.10 -1.16 -1.62
CA CYS A 74 -15.43 -2.42 -1.84
C CYS A 74 -16.38 -3.39 -2.54
N GLU A 75 -15.91 -4.01 -3.61
CA GLU A 75 -16.68 -4.95 -4.42
C GLU A 75 -15.86 -6.18 -4.79
N VAL A 76 -16.54 -7.28 -5.09
CA VAL A 76 -15.89 -8.49 -5.57
C VAL A 76 -15.62 -8.37 -7.07
N SER A 77 -14.35 -8.39 -7.43
CA SER A 77 -13.88 -8.36 -8.82
C SER A 77 -14.22 -9.67 -9.57
N SER A 78 -14.14 -9.62 -10.89
CA SER A 78 -14.34 -10.80 -11.77
C SER A 78 -13.36 -11.95 -11.49
N ASN A 79 -12.26 -11.68 -10.80
CA ASN A 79 -11.23 -12.65 -10.42
C ASN A 79 -11.43 -13.22 -9.00
N ASP A 80 -12.62 -13.05 -8.42
CA ASP A 80 -12.93 -13.50 -7.05
C ASP A 80 -12.04 -12.86 -5.98
N GLN A 81 -11.62 -11.62 -6.23
CA GLN A 81 -10.84 -10.81 -5.31
C GLN A 81 -11.68 -9.63 -4.83
N CYS A 82 -11.57 -9.29 -3.55
CA CYS A 82 -12.17 -8.09 -3.02
C CYS A 82 -11.31 -6.88 -3.39
N GLU A 83 -11.89 -5.92 -4.11
CA GLU A 83 -11.24 -4.68 -4.52
C GLU A 83 -11.98 -3.49 -3.94
N CYS A 84 -11.23 -2.59 -3.31
CA CYS A 84 -11.77 -1.34 -2.78
C CYS A 84 -11.37 -0.19 -3.69
N THR A 85 -12.34 0.64 -4.06
CA THR A 85 -12.15 1.81 -4.92
C THR A 85 -12.50 3.08 -4.16
N LEU A 86 -11.55 3.98 -4.06
CA LEU A 86 -11.76 5.34 -3.61
C LEU A 86 -12.25 6.17 -4.79
N GLN A 87 -13.43 6.75 -4.67
CA GLN A 87 -14.08 7.52 -5.71
C GLN A 87 -14.35 8.95 -5.26
N ASP A 88 -14.18 9.91 -6.15
CA ASP A 88 -14.72 11.26 -6.01
C ASP A 88 -16.16 11.26 -6.53
N THR A 89 -17.13 11.54 -5.65
CA THR A 89 -18.56 11.49 -5.98
C THR A 89 -19.01 12.70 -6.79
N ASP A 90 -18.30 13.84 -6.73
CA ASP A 90 -18.64 15.04 -7.51
C ASP A 90 -18.31 14.87 -8.99
N GLU A 91 -17.14 14.33 -9.28
CA GLU A 91 -16.68 14.10 -10.65
C GLU A 91 -17.00 12.69 -11.14
N ASN A 92 -17.52 11.82 -10.27
CA ASN A 92 -17.80 10.41 -10.51
C ASN A 92 -16.58 9.67 -11.08
N GLN A 93 -15.38 10.00 -10.57
CA GLN A 93 -14.12 9.44 -11.01
C GLN A 93 -13.51 8.52 -9.97
N PRO A 94 -13.14 7.28 -10.34
CA PRO A 94 -12.34 6.44 -9.48
C PRO A 94 -10.93 7.02 -9.37
N LEU A 95 -10.47 7.30 -8.16
CA LEU A 95 -9.16 7.88 -7.88
C LEU A 95 -8.10 6.79 -7.74
N VAL A 96 -8.41 5.75 -7.00
CA VAL A 96 -7.50 4.63 -6.77
C VAL A 96 -8.28 3.37 -6.41
N THR A 97 -7.85 2.26 -6.96
CA THR A 97 -8.37 0.92 -6.64
C THR A 97 -7.25 0.06 -6.07
N PHE A 98 -7.54 -0.64 -4.99
CA PHE A 98 -6.58 -1.52 -4.34
C PHE A 98 -7.25 -2.81 -3.85
N PRO A 99 -6.52 -3.95 -3.88
CA PRO A 99 -7.06 -5.21 -3.40
C PRO A 99 -7.12 -5.22 -1.88
N ARG A 100 -8.24 -5.66 -1.34
CA ARG A 100 -8.42 -5.99 0.08
C ARG A 100 -8.12 -7.47 0.27
N SER A 101 -7.19 -7.80 1.14
CA SER A 101 -6.92 -9.18 1.51
C SER A 101 -7.84 -9.59 2.66
N LEU A 102 -8.75 -10.53 2.39
CA LEU A 102 -9.59 -11.16 3.40
C LEU A 102 -8.94 -12.46 3.88
N GLU A 103 -9.05 -12.77 5.17
CA GLU A 103 -8.52 -14.02 5.72
C GLU A 103 -9.38 -15.22 5.33
N GLY A 104 -8.71 -16.28 4.89
CA GLY A 104 -9.32 -17.57 4.59
C GLY A 104 -9.78 -17.71 3.14
N SER A 105 -10.08 -18.96 2.76
CA SER A 105 -10.64 -19.30 1.45
C SER A 105 -12.18 -19.22 1.41
N ASP A 106 -12.82 -19.02 2.57
CA ASP A 106 -14.27 -19.12 2.75
C ASP A 106 -14.96 -17.75 3.02
N TRP A 107 -14.30 -16.62 2.64
CA TRP A 107 -14.93 -15.31 2.76
C TRP A 107 -16.14 -15.17 1.81
N SER A 108 -17.18 -14.53 2.30
CA SER A 108 -18.39 -14.26 1.56
C SER A 108 -18.33 -12.89 0.86
N LYS A 109 -19.23 -12.66 -0.08
CA LYS A 109 -19.39 -11.36 -0.73
C LYS A 109 -19.67 -10.25 0.29
N ASP A 110 -20.43 -10.58 1.34
CA ASP A 110 -20.79 -9.63 2.40
C ASP A 110 -19.59 -9.20 3.24
N ASP A 111 -18.54 -10.04 3.35
CA ASP A 111 -17.30 -9.69 4.04
C ASP A 111 -16.45 -8.67 3.24
N CYS A 112 -16.66 -8.59 1.93
CA CYS A 112 -16.03 -7.60 1.07
C CYS A 112 -16.71 -6.24 1.21
N GLU A 113 -18.03 -6.20 1.32
CA GLU A 113 -18.84 -4.98 1.41
C GLU A 113 -18.80 -4.38 2.82
N GLU A 114 -17.72 -3.70 3.16
CA GLU A 114 -17.60 -2.98 4.43
C GLU A 114 -18.19 -1.56 4.27
N LYS A 115 -19.13 -1.20 5.16
CA LYS A 115 -19.94 0.01 5.01
C LYS A 115 -19.41 1.24 5.74
N ASP A 116 -18.51 1.06 6.72
CA ASP A 116 -18.12 2.14 7.64
C ASP A 116 -16.61 2.41 7.59
N LEU A 117 -16.08 2.66 6.40
CA LEU A 117 -14.65 3.00 6.21
C LEU A 117 -14.35 4.45 6.61
N LEU A 118 -15.37 5.30 6.61
CA LEU A 118 -15.31 6.71 7.03
C LEU A 118 -16.32 6.92 8.16
N VAL A 119 -15.85 7.08 9.39
CA VAL A 119 -16.70 7.32 10.56
C VAL A 119 -16.52 8.75 11.04
N ASP A 120 -17.58 9.55 10.91
CA ASP A 120 -17.62 10.92 11.43
C ASP A 120 -17.86 10.91 12.94
N LYS A 121 -16.95 11.48 13.71
CA LYS A 121 -17.03 11.65 15.17
C LYS A 121 -17.13 13.13 15.58
N GLY A 122 -17.75 13.95 14.75
CA GLY A 122 -17.89 15.39 14.98
C GLY A 122 -16.67 16.18 14.49
N ASP A 123 -15.75 16.53 15.39
CA ASP A 123 -14.54 17.30 15.03
C ASP A 123 -13.48 16.48 14.32
N VAL A 124 -13.60 15.15 14.38
CA VAL A 124 -12.61 14.19 13.84
C VAL A 124 -13.32 13.14 13.00
N VAL A 125 -12.77 12.87 11.83
CA VAL A 125 -13.16 11.73 11.00
C VAL A 125 -12.14 10.60 11.20
N GLU A 126 -12.62 9.43 11.52
CA GLU A 126 -11.84 8.20 11.58
C GLU A 126 -11.94 7.49 10.24
N ILE A 127 -10.79 7.19 9.64
CA ILE A 127 -10.68 6.59 8.31
C ILE A 127 -10.00 5.24 8.48
N SER A 128 -10.65 4.18 8.02
CA SER A 128 -10.13 2.81 8.08
C SER A 128 -9.88 2.27 6.67
N LEU A 129 -8.61 2.05 6.31
CA LEU A 129 -8.21 1.49 5.01
C LEU A 129 -7.89 0.00 5.16
N PRO A 130 -8.62 -0.90 4.50
CA PRO A 130 -8.45 -2.34 4.63
C PRO A 130 -7.31 -2.86 3.72
N LEU A 131 -6.07 -2.63 4.13
CA LEU A 131 -4.87 -2.85 3.29
C LEU A 131 -4.03 -4.06 3.68
N GLU A 132 -4.23 -4.62 4.87
CA GLU A 132 -3.39 -5.70 5.38
C GLU A 132 -3.95 -7.09 5.07
N LYS A 133 -3.02 -8.07 4.96
CA LYS A 133 -3.35 -9.46 4.60
C LYS A 133 -4.17 -10.19 5.66
N ASN A 134 -4.22 -9.69 6.87
CA ASN A 134 -4.85 -10.36 8.02
C ASN A 134 -6.18 -9.71 8.40
N GLY A 135 -6.84 -9.02 7.46
CA GLY A 135 -8.08 -8.31 7.78
C GLY A 135 -7.89 -7.07 8.67
N GLU A 136 -6.65 -6.76 9.05
CA GLU A 136 -6.34 -5.55 9.80
C GLU A 136 -6.45 -4.33 8.91
N SER A 137 -7.18 -3.32 9.37
CA SER A 137 -7.31 -2.04 8.69
C SER A 137 -6.33 -1.01 9.25
N LEU A 138 -5.73 -0.22 8.37
CA LEU A 138 -4.98 0.94 8.77
C LEU A 138 -5.95 2.06 9.15
N THR A 139 -6.06 2.34 10.45
CA THR A 139 -6.96 3.37 10.96
C THR A 139 -6.17 4.63 11.31
N PHE A 140 -6.62 5.78 10.80
CA PHE A 140 -6.08 7.08 11.15
C PHE A 140 -7.19 8.10 11.38
N ARG A 141 -6.88 9.17 12.11
CA ARG A 141 -7.83 10.20 12.50
C ARG A 141 -7.45 11.53 11.88
N VAL A 142 -8.41 12.18 11.28
CA VAL A 142 -8.24 13.50 10.64
C VAL A 142 -9.19 14.50 11.31
N ALA A 143 -8.64 15.59 11.84
CA ALA A 143 -9.43 16.68 12.38
C ALA A 143 -9.99 17.56 11.26
N LYS A 144 -11.27 17.90 11.36
CA LYS A 144 -11.92 18.87 10.48
C LYS A 144 -11.37 20.27 10.79
N ARG A 145 -11.16 21.06 9.76
CA ARG A 145 -10.57 22.40 9.91
C ARG A 145 -11.56 23.44 10.44
N GLU A 146 -12.83 23.38 10.00
CA GLU A 146 -13.84 24.36 10.36
C GLU A 146 -14.12 24.47 11.86
N PRO A 147 -14.31 23.36 12.63
CA PRO A 147 -14.54 23.47 14.06
C PRO A 147 -13.37 24.12 14.80
N ILE A 148 -12.16 23.82 14.37
CA ILE A 148 -10.93 24.38 14.98
C ILE A 148 -10.84 25.88 14.69
N LEU A 149 -11.10 26.31 13.46
CA LEU A 149 -11.10 27.73 13.10
C LEU A 149 -12.20 28.50 13.82
N ASN A 150 -13.41 27.96 13.90
CA ASN A 150 -14.53 28.60 14.60
C ASN A 150 -14.24 28.70 16.12
N ALA A 151 -13.62 27.71 16.73
CA ALA A 151 -13.20 27.78 18.12
C ALA A 151 -12.10 28.82 18.36
N TYR A 152 -11.26 29.07 17.36
CA TYR A 152 -10.17 30.06 17.46
C TYR A 152 -10.62 31.47 17.13
N LEU A 153 -11.49 31.64 16.13
CA LEU A 153 -11.98 32.94 15.68
C LEU A 153 -13.24 33.43 16.45
N GLY A 154 -14.03 32.48 17.00
CA GLY A 154 -15.23 32.81 17.79
C GLY A 154 -14.95 33.36 19.19
N ASN A 155 -13.72 33.42 19.64
CA ASN A 155 -13.31 33.99 20.93
C ASN A 155 -12.98 35.51 20.85
N ASP A 156 -13.10 36.15 19.67
CA ASP A 156 -12.70 37.57 19.49
C ASP A 156 -13.85 38.55 19.56
N ASP A 157 -15.11 38.11 19.81
CA ASP A 157 -16.28 38.96 19.95
C ASP A 157 -16.54 39.46 21.38
N THR A 158 -15.59 39.34 22.29
CA THR A 158 -15.63 40.06 23.58
C THR A 158 -14.64 41.22 23.58
N ALA A 159 -14.84 42.19 22.65
CA ALA A 159 -14.30 43.53 22.85
C ALA A 159 -15.06 44.17 24.03
N PRO A 160 -14.41 44.66 25.08
CA PRO A 160 -15.11 45.39 26.15
C PRO A 160 -15.68 46.68 25.57
N GLU A 161 -17.02 46.79 25.59
CA GLU A 161 -17.69 48.08 25.39
C GLU A 161 -17.11 49.08 26.37
N GLY A 162 -16.40 50.05 25.82
CA GLY A 162 -15.84 51.15 26.58
C GLY A 162 -16.96 51.96 27.19
N ASP A 163 -16.96 51.98 28.52
CA ASP A 163 -17.74 52.85 29.36
C ASP A 163 -17.46 54.34 28.99
N LYS A 164 -18.51 55.05 28.64
CA LYS A 164 -18.50 56.52 28.54
C LYS A 164 -19.38 57.09 29.61
#